data_f27306d4bfe894c3e1ecc682be75a4aa
#
_entry.id   f27306d4bfe894c3e1ecc682be75a4aa
#
_cell.length_a   1.000
_cell.length_b   1.000
_cell.length_c   1.000
_cell.angle_alpha   90.00
_cell.angle_beta   90.00
_cell.angle_gamma   90.00
#
_symmetry.space_group_name_H-M   'P 1'
#
loop_
_entity.id
_entity.type
_entity.pdbx_description
1 polymer ?
#
loop_
_entity_poly.entity_id
_entity_poly.type
_entity_poly.pdbx_seq_one_letter_code
_entity_poly.pdbx_strand_id
1 'polypeptide(L)'
;MRPASARGIASDHAGFSLAETMIAATLGALVLGGALDMFVSHHQRYRGQQTKAEIQQELRGGVHVLARELRLAGAGALVGRPTMTVMAGEEVAFDANVNDVRGVLVTAAVAGQDWVQVGSRSGWTKCKRIVVCGLAGCEEHVLARDSSTGKLTLSDQLTRDFPLGSPVEIVNRVRYYLSRRDPGNAKLMREVDAGANPLVEYVDGFSFSYLTADGRPAGRADEIKLIRLHLETSRPDGHGGRIRRTHMQELGVRAL
;
A
#
# COMPACT_ATOMS: atom_id res chain seq x y z
N MET A 1 88.72 3.64 39.86
CA MET A 1 87.30 3.22 39.58
C MET A 1 86.42 3.87 40.61
N ARG A 2 85.58 4.86 40.19
CA ARG A 2 84.53 5.52 41.03
C ARG A 2 83.19 4.99 40.61
N PRO A 3 82.31 4.58 41.53
CA PRO A 3 80.97 4.16 41.17
C PRO A 3 80.02 5.37 40.82
N ALA A 4 79.27 5.22 39.76
CA ALA A 4 78.30 6.22 39.34
C ALA A 4 77.09 6.24 40.32
N SER A 5 76.85 7.41 40.83
CA SER A 5 75.62 7.69 41.65
C SER A 5 74.40 7.64 40.80
N ALA A 6 73.49 6.71 41.05
CA ALA A 6 72.16 6.68 40.48
C ALA A 6 71.31 7.76 41.20
N ARG A 7 70.90 8.83 40.46
CA ARG A 7 69.88 9.78 40.90
C ARG A 7 68.48 9.10 40.78
N GLY A 8 67.90 8.75 41.93
CA GLY A 8 66.50 8.35 42.00
C GLY A 8 65.62 9.52 41.63
N ILE A 9 64.77 9.34 40.65
CA ILE A 9 63.66 10.26 40.33
C ILE A 9 62.66 10.07 41.43
N ALA A 10 62.65 11.02 42.39
CA ALA A 10 61.51 11.12 43.36
C ALA A 10 60.26 11.51 42.60
N SER A 11 59.30 10.60 42.49
CA SER A 11 57.94 10.90 42.01
C SER A 11 57.26 11.70 43.09
N ASP A 12 57.11 13.02 42.88
CA ASP A 12 56.28 13.90 43.68
C ASP A 12 54.82 13.48 43.53
N HIS A 13 54.30 12.69 44.47
CA HIS A 13 52.88 12.38 44.59
C HIS A 13 52.18 13.51 45.34
N ALA A 14 52.07 14.68 44.73
CA ALA A 14 51.18 15.73 45.19
C ALA A 14 49.74 15.28 45.10
N GLY A 15 49.10 14.93 46.18
CA GLY A 15 47.65 14.62 46.22
C GLY A 15 46.80 15.83 45.84
N PHE A 16 45.71 15.62 45.14
CA PHE A 16 44.74 16.70 44.78
C PHE A 16 44.17 17.35 46.02
N SER A 17 44.09 18.67 45.99
CA SER A 17 43.43 19.43 47.07
C SER A 17 41.89 19.25 47.00
N LEU A 18 41.21 19.33 48.13
CA LEU A 18 39.75 19.25 48.22
C LEU A 18 39.05 20.31 47.32
N ALA A 19 39.63 21.51 47.23
CA ALA A 19 39.15 22.58 46.36
C ALA A 19 39.29 22.23 44.88
N GLU A 20 40.34 21.59 44.46
CA GLU A 20 40.61 21.17 43.10
C GLU A 20 39.62 20.08 42.63
N THR A 21 39.31 19.12 43.53
CA THR A 21 38.29 18.09 43.27
C THR A 21 36.88 18.68 43.18
N MET A 22 36.54 19.69 44.02
CA MET A 22 35.24 20.37 43.92
C MET A 22 35.08 21.18 42.63
N ILE A 23 36.12 21.87 42.18
CA ILE A 23 36.13 22.61 40.92
C ILE A 23 36.02 21.64 39.75
N ALA A 24 36.77 20.57 39.74
CA ALA A 24 36.70 19.57 38.70
C ALA A 24 35.33 18.89 38.62
N ALA A 25 34.71 18.58 39.77
CA ALA A 25 33.36 18.02 39.84
C ALA A 25 32.28 18.99 39.31
N THR A 26 32.36 20.27 39.65
CA THR A 26 31.41 21.29 39.17
C THR A 26 31.56 21.54 37.68
N LEU A 27 32.75 21.63 37.14
CA LEU A 27 33.00 21.75 35.70
C LEU A 27 32.57 20.48 34.96
N GLY A 28 32.88 19.31 35.52
CA GLY A 28 32.39 18.05 34.97
C GLY A 28 30.89 17.94 34.90
N ALA A 29 30.19 18.38 35.96
CA ALA A 29 28.71 18.40 35.99
C ALA A 29 28.12 19.36 34.96
N LEU A 30 28.72 20.54 34.76
CA LEU A 30 28.32 21.53 33.74
C LEU A 30 28.48 20.96 32.32
N VAL A 31 29.62 20.33 32.03
CA VAL A 31 29.88 19.71 30.71
C VAL A 31 28.90 18.56 30.44
N LEU A 32 28.70 17.71 31.46
CA LEU A 32 27.73 16.59 31.35
C LEU A 32 26.29 17.08 31.17
N GLY A 33 25.89 18.11 31.90
CA GLY A 33 24.57 18.74 31.75
C GLY A 33 24.35 19.28 30.34
N GLY A 34 25.31 20.02 29.80
CA GLY A 34 25.26 20.53 28.43
C GLY A 34 25.26 19.42 27.37
N ALA A 35 26.04 18.37 27.57
CA ALA A 35 26.06 17.21 26.68
C ALA A 35 24.73 16.44 26.68
N LEU A 36 24.11 16.27 27.86
CA LEU A 36 22.79 15.65 27.99
C LEU A 36 21.68 16.46 27.32
N ASP A 37 21.68 17.78 27.52
CA ASP A 37 20.69 18.66 26.87
C ASP A 37 20.81 18.62 25.33
N MET A 38 22.03 18.68 24.83
CA MET A 38 22.32 18.50 23.41
C MET A 38 21.85 17.13 22.90
N PHE A 39 22.11 16.06 23.63
CA PHE A 39 21.71 14.70 23.25
C PHE A 39 20.18 14.58 23.18
N VAL A 40 19.45 15.08 24.20
CA VAL A 40 17.98 15.09 24.23
C VAL A 40 17.42 15.89 23.06
N SER A 41 17.92 17.08 22.80
CA SER A 41 17.54 17.94 21.67
C SER A 41 17.75 17.25 20.32
N HIS A 42 18.91 16.64 20.11
CA HIS A 42 19.20 15.91 18.88
C HIS A 42 18.28 14.69 18.71
N HIS A 43 18.04 13.95 19.79
CA HIS A 43 17.16 12.77 19.74
C HIS A 43 15.71 13.14 19.38
N GLN A 44 15.20 14.25 19.92
CA GLN A 44 13.88 14.78 19.59
C GLN A 44 13.77 15.19 18.11
N ARG A 45 14.77 15.92 17.60
CA ARG A 45 14.82 16.32 16.18
C ARG A 45 14.90 15.10 15.25
N TYR A 46 15.70 14.10 15.62
CA TYR A 46 15.84 12.86 14.85
C TYR A 46 14.50 12.11 14.76
N ARG A 47 13.78 11.93 15.88
CA ARG A 47 12.45 11.31 15.88
C ARG A 47 11.45 12.07 15.00
N GLY A 48 11.43 13.39 15.05
CA GLY A 48 10.57 14.19 14.19
C GLY A 48 10.89 14.03 12.70
N GLN A 49 12.17 13.92 12.33
CA GLN A 49 12.57 13.66 10.95
C GLN A 49 12.18 12.25 10.49
N GLN A 50 12.37 11.25 11.35
CA GLN A 50 11.98 9.86 11.08
C GLN A 50 10.47 9.76 10.84
N THR A 51 9.65 10.34 11.71
CA THR A 51 8.18 10.36 11.52
C THR A 51 7.78 11.02 10.21
N LYS A 52 8.44 12.11 9.81
CA LYS A 52 8.19 12.77 8.51
C LYS A 52 8.52 11.85 7.33
N ALA A 53 9.64 11.13 7.40
CA ALA A 53 10.06 10.20 6.35
C ALA A 53 9.09 9.01 6.25
N GLU A 54 8.66 8.45 7.37
CA GLU A 54 7.69 7.36 7.45
C GLU A 54 6.36 7.74 6.80
N ILE A 55 5.79 8.92 7.16
CA ILE A 55 4.55 9.42 6.56
C ILE A 55 4.70 9.58 5.04
N GLN A 56 5.81 10.14 4.58
CA GLN A 56 6.03 10.34 3.14
C GLN A 56 6.15 9.00 2.40
N GLN A 57 6.81 8.01 3.00
CA GLN A 57 6.95 6.68 2.42
C GLN A 57 5.62 5.94 2.38
N GLU A 58 4.84 5.99 3.46
CA GLU A 58 3.50 5.39 3.54
C GLU A 58 2.56 6.01 2.49
N LEU A 59 2.50 7.35 2.40
CA LEU A 59 1.73 8.05 1.39
C LEU A 59 2.12 7.65 -0.04
N ARG A 60 3.42 7.67 -0.35
CA ARG A 60 3.90 7.29 -1.69
C ARG A 60 3.55 5.83 -2.01
N GLY A 61 3.77 4.92 -1.06
CA GLY A 61 3.44 3.51 -1.22
C GLY A 61 1.95 3.30 -1.45
N GLY A 62 1.11 3.89 -0.60
CA GLY A 62 -0.35 3.79 -0.70
C GLY A 62 -0.89 4.36 -2.01
N VAL A 63 -0.45 5.56 -2.38
CA VAL A 63 -0.86 6.18 -3.65
C VAL A 63 -0.36 5.38 -4.86
N HIS A 64 0.85 4.82 -4.80
CA HIS A 64 1.39 4.01 -5.89
C HIS A 64 0.56 2.73 -6.12
N VAL A 65 0.19 2.03 -5.05
CA VAL A 65 -0.68 0.83 -5.12
C VAL A 65 -2.04 1.21 -5.72
N LEU A 66 -2.69 2.24 -5.18
CA LEU A 66 -3.98 2.73 -5.64
C LEU A 66 -3.93 3.15 -7.12
N ALA A 67 -2.92 3.93 -7.51
CA ALA A 67 -2.74 4.38 -8.88
C ALA A 67 -2.51 3.23 -9.87
N ARG A 68 -1.72 2.23 -9.47
CA ARG A 68 -1.49 1.03 -10.27
C ARG A 68 -2.79 0.26 -10.49
N GLU A 69 -3.57 0.04 -9.43
CA GLU A 69 -4.80 -0.74 -9.51
C GLU A 69 -5.92 -0.01 -10.26
N LEU A 70 -6.05 1.31 -10.10
CA LEU A 70 -6.96 2.11 -10.91
C LEU A 70 -6.65 2.04 -12.41
N ARG A 71 -5.37 1.95 -12.80
CA ARG A 71 -5.00 1.74 -14.22
C ARG A 71 -5.35 0.35 -14.74
N LEU A 72 -5.50 -0.64 -13.84
CA LEU A 72 -5.96 -1.98 -14.16
C LEU A 72 -7.49 -2.10 -14.18
N ALA A 73 -8.23 -1.05 -13.79
CA ALA A 73 -9.68 -1.07 -13.82
C ALA A 73 -10.17 -1.51 -15.20
N GLY A 74 -11.04 -2.53 -15.21
CA GLY A 74 -11.55 -3.17 -16.42
C GLY A 74 -10.70 -4.30 -16.98
N ALA A 75 -9.48 -4.52 -16.50
CA ALA A 75 -8.69 -5.66 -16.95
C ALA A 75 -9.34 -6.98 -16.50
N GLY A 76 -9.63 -7.84 -17.47
CA GLY A 76 -10.30 -9.13 -17.24
C GLY A 76 -11.81 -9.05 -17.01
N ALA A 77 -12.40 -7.86 -16.94
CA ALA A 77 -13.85 -7.70 -16.75
C ALA A 77 -14.63 -8.07 -18.04
N LEU A 78 -15.90 -8.42 -17.85
CA LEU A 78 -16.80 -8.69 -18.97
C LEU A 78 -16.99 -7.45 -19.85
N VAL A 79 -16.83 -7.62 -21.14
CA VAL A 79 -17.11 -6.58 -22.13
C VAL A 79 -18.57 -6.15 -22.02
N GLY A 80 -18.80 -4.82 -21.94
CA GLY A 80 -20.15 -4.23 -21.84
C GLY A 80 -20.68 -4.07 -20.41
N ARG A 81 -19.93 -4.48 -19.37
CA ARG A 81 -20.26 -4.11 -17.98
C ARG A 81 -19.51 -2.85 -17.54
N PRO A 82 -20.16 -2.00 -16.71
CA PRO A 82 -19.44 -0.88 -16.11
C PRO A 82 -18.26 -1.38 -15.28
N THR A 83 -17.07 -0.95 -15.62
CA THR A 83 -15.84 -1.34 -14.92
C THR A 83 -15.79 -0.75 -13.52
N MET A 84 -16.28 0.48 -13.37
CA MET A 84 -16.41 1.14 -12.07
C MET A 84 -17.82 0.91 -11.53
N THR A 85 -17.91 0.27 -10.36
CA THR A 85 -19.18 -0.10 -9.72
C THR A 85 -19.61 0.90 -8.64
N VAL A 86 -18.67 1.67 -8.08
CA VAL A 86 -18.93 2.77 -7.15
C VAL A 86 -18.04 3.95 -7.51
N MET A 87 -18.64 5.14 -7.57
CA MET A 87 -17.98 6.42 -7.83
C MET A 87 -18.52 7.44 -6.84
N ALA A 88 -17.93 7.49 -5.65
CA ALA A 88 -18.25 8.46 -4.62
C ALA A 88 -17.03 9.32 -4.29
N GLY A 89 -17.23 10.42 -3.58
CA GLY A 89 -16.14 11.30 -3.20
C GLY A 89 -15.08 10.59 -2.34
N GLU A 90 -15.51 9.77 -1.38
CA GLU A 90 -14.59 9.07 -0.46
C GLU A 90 -14.53 7.55 -0.70
N GLU A 91 -15.06 7.09 -1.81
CA GLU A 91 -15.10 5.66 -2.15
C GLU A 91 -15.04 5.45 -3.66
N VAL A 92 -14.26 4.47 -4.07
CA VAL A 92 -14.25 3.94 -5.44
C VAL A 92 -14.23 2.43 -5.39
N ALA A 93 -15.04 1.78 -6.25
CA ALA A 93 -14.97 0.34 -6.45
C ALA A 93 -14.98 0.01 -7.94
N PHE A 94 -14.19 -0.99 -8.31
CA PHE A 94 -14.03 -1.42 -9.70
C PHE A 94 -13.64 -2.90 -9.75
N ASP A 95 -13.83 -3.48 -10.92
CA ASP A 95 -13.37 -4.84 -11.22
C ASP A 95 -12.03 -4.79 -11.97
N ALA A 96 -11.07 -5.64 -11.55
CA ALA A 96 -9.73 -5.71 -12.16
C ALA A 96 -9.04 -7.05 -11.87
N ASN A 97 -8.16 -7.51 -12.75
CA ASN A 97 -7.24 -8.61 -12.47
C ASN A 97 -5.98 -8.06 -11.78
N VAL A 98 -6.03 -7.83 -10.46
CA VAL A 98 -4.93 -7.19 -9.71
C VAL A 98 -3.76 -8.13 -9.40
N ASN A 99 -4.00 -9.45 -9.48
CA ASN A 99 -3.00 -10.47 -9.19
C ASN A 99 -2.35 -11.06 -10.45
N ASP A 100 -2.75 -10.59 -11.63
CA ASP A 100 -2.28 -11.06 -12.94
C ASP A 100 -2.44 -12.59 -13.14
N VAL A 101 -3.48 -13.17 -12.54
CA VAL A 101 -3.78 -14.59 -12.70
C VAL A 101 -4.58 -14.77 -13.97
N ARG A 102 -3.94 -15.38 -14.96
CA ARG A 102 -4.51 -15.65 -16.28
C ARG A 102 -4.02 -16.97 -16.82
N GLY A 103 -4.78 -17.53 -17.74
CA GLY A 103 -4.46 -18.76 -18.45
C GLY A 103 -5.23 -18.86 -19.75
N VAL A 104 -5.02 -19.95 -20.45
CA VAL A 104 -5.79 -20.31 -21.64
C VAL A 104 -6.30 -21.72 -21.47
N LEU A 105 -7.46 -22.03 -22.06
CA LEU A 105 -7.99 -23.39 -22.10
C LEU A 105 -7.04 -24.30 -22.87
N VAL A 106 -6.65 -25.42 -22.26
CA VAL A 106 -5.84 -26.46 -22.89
C VAL A 106 -6.70 -27.62 -23.47
N THR A 107 -8.01 -27.58 -23.22
CA THR A 107 -9.05 -28.42 -23.84
C THR A 107 -10.25 -27.52 -24.14
N ALA A 108 -10.98 -27.83 -25.19
CA ALA A 108 -12.26 -27.18 -25.45
C ALA A 108 -13.23 -27.46 -24.29
N ALA A 109 -14.04 -26.49 -23.93
CA ALA A 109 -15.10 -26.64 -22.95
C ALA A 109 -16.46 -26.43 -23.61
N VAL A 110 -17.45 -27.25 -23.24
CA VAL A 110 -18.77 -27.28 -23.88
C VAL A 110 -19.84 -26.81 -22.90
N ALA A 111 -20.92 -26.27 -23.45
CA ALA A 111 -22.09 -25.87 -22.68
C ALA A 111 -22.60 -27.03 -21.80
N GLY A 112 -23.03 -26.73 -20.59
CA GLY A 112 -23.45 -27.71 -19.58
C GLY A 112 -22.31 -28.30 -18.73
N GLN A 113 -21.04 -28.02 -19.05
CA GLN A 113 -19.88 -28.43 -18.26
C GLN A 113 -19.66 -27.49 -17.08
N ASP A 114 -19.34 -28.05 -15.90
CA ASP A 114 -19.07 -27.30 -14.66
C ASP A 114 -17.56 -27.19 -14.33
N TRP A 115 -16.71 -27.43 -15.30
CA TRP A 115 -15.26 -27.31 -15.14
C TRP A 115 -14.58 -26.91 -16.44
N VAL A 116 -13.40 -26.31 -16.33
CA VAL A 116 -12.52 -25.99 -17.46
C VAL A 116 -11.08 -26.37 -17.12
N GLN A 117 -10.26 -26.68 -18.13
CA GLN A 117 -8.86 -27.02 -17.95
C GLN A 117 -7.97 -25.93 -18.51
N VAL A 118 -7.13 -25.32 -17.64
CA VAL A 118 -6.18 -24.28 -18.02
C VAL A 118 -4.73 -24.75 -17.92
N GLY A 119 -3.85 -24.16 -18.71
CA GLY A 119 -2.41 -24.48 -18.68
C GLY A 119 -1.69 -23.95 -17.44
N SER A 120 -2.11 -22.84 -16.89
CA SER A 120 -1.56 -22.27 -15.65
C SER A 120 -2.08 -23.03 -14.42
N ARG A 121 -1.19 -23.30 -13.45
CA ARG A 121 -1.51 -24.10 -12.25
C ARG A 121 -1.55 -23.31 -10.94
N SER A 122 -1.23 -22.02 -10.97
CA SER A 122 -1.11 -21.20 -9.75
C SER A 122 -2.12 -20.05 -9.71
N GLY A 123 -2.54 -19.71 -8.50
CA GLY A 123 -3.41 -18.54 -8.27
C GLY A 123 -4.91 -18.80 -8.35
N TRP A 124 -5.34 -20.00 -8.77
CA TRP A 124 -6.76 -20.36 -8.90
C TRP A 124 -7.33 -20.82 -7.56
N THR A 125 -7.84 -19.89 -6.78
CA THR A 125 -8.37 -20.16 -5.44
C THR A 125 -9.89 -20.12 -5.39
N LYS A 126 -10.46 -20.90 -4.47
CA LYS A 126 -11.91 -20.96 -4.20
C LYS A 126 -12.52 -19.56 -4.01
N CYS A 127 -13.77 -19.41 -4.41
CA CYS A 127 -14.57 -18.18 -4.31
C CYS A 127 -14.06 -17.02 -5.17
N LYS A 128 -13.04 -17.20 -6.00
CA LYS A 128 -12.61 -16.21 -6.98
C LYS A 128 -13.54 -16.23 -8.20
N ARG A 129 -13.84 -15.03 -8.70
CA ARG A 129 -14.53 -14.88 -9.97
C ARG A 129 -13.53 -15.04 -11.10
N ILE A 130 -13.93 -15.76 -12.12
CA ILE A 130 -13.17 -15.92 -13.37
C ILE A 130 -14.03 -15.50 -14.54
N VAL A 131 -13.40 -15.01 -15.59
CA VAL A 131 -14.02 -14.74 -16.86
C VAL A 131 -13.36 -15.64 -17.90
N VAL A 132 -14.17 -16.39 -18.64
CA VAL A 132 -13.78 -17.19 -19.79
C VAL A 132 -14.28 -16.49 -21.03
N CYS A 133 -13.42 -16.22 -22.01
CA CYS A 133 -13.78 -15.53 -23.24
C CYS A 133 -13.57 -16.42 -24.47
N GLY A 134 -14.53 -16.40 -25.39
CA GLY A 134 -14.47 -17.04 -26.69
C GLY A 134 -14.93 -16.11 -27.81
N LEU A 135 -15.00 -16.61 -29.03
CA LEU A 135 -15.48 -15.83 -30.18
C LEU A 135 -16.94 -15.38 -30.03
N ALA A 136 -17.77 -16.17 -29.35
CA ALA A 136 -19.19 -15.89 -29.13
C ALA A 136 -19.44 -14.97 -27.90
N GLY A 137 -18.38 -14.52 -27.21
CA GLY A 137 -18.46 -13.65 -26.02
C GLY A 137 -17.78 -14.25 -24.80
N CYS A 138 -18.00 -13.63 -23.65
CA CYS A 138 -17.41 -14.03 -22.38
C CYS A 138 -18.47 -14.44 -21.36
N GLU A 139 -18.11 -15.32 -20.43
CA GLU A 139 -18.91 -15.72 -19.26
C GLU A 139 -18.13 -15.54 -17.99
N GLU A 140 -18.83 -15.13 -16.92
CA GLU A 140 -18.27 -15.01 -15.58
C GLU A 140 -18.77 -16.16 -14.71
N HIS A 141 -17.85 -16.82 -14.03
CA HIS A 141 -18.12 -17.94 -13.13
C HIS A 141 -17.36 -17.76 -11.81
N VAL A 142 -17.79 -18.48 -10.77
CA VAL A 142 -17.10 -18.51 -9.48
C VAL A 142 -16.43 -19.86 -9.32
N LEU A 143 -15.20 -19.89 -8.83
CA LEU A 143 -14.48 -21.12 -8.53
C LEU A 143 -15.04 -21.80 -7.29
N ALA A 144 -15.50 -23.05 -7.44
CA ALA A 144 -16.06 -23.85 -6.35
C ALA A 144 -14.98 -24.39 -5.40
N ARG A 145 -13.74 -24.56 -5.88
CA ARG A 145 -12.60 -25.07 -5.11
C ARG A 145 -11.27 -24.51 -5.60
N ASP A 146 -10.24 -24.67 -4.76
CA ASP A 146 -8.86 -24.39 -5.15
C ASP A 146 -8.39 -25.36 -6.24
N SER A 147 -7.52 -24.89 -7.15
CA SER A 147 -6.93 -25.73 -8.18
C SER A 147 -5.41 -25.61 -8.21
N SER A 148 -4.73 -26.73 -8.06
CA SER A 148 -3.28 -26.88 -8.25
C SER A 148 -2.91 -27.63 -9.55
N THR A 149 -3.90 -28.21 -10.24
CA THR A 149 -3.71 -29.01 -11.45
C THR A 149 -4.09 -28.29 -12.73
N GLY A 150 -4.68 -27.08 -12.59
CA GLY A 150 -5.26 -26.34 -13.70
C GLY A 150 -6.67 -26.77 -14.09
N LYS A 151 -7.26 -27.80 -13.42
CA LYS A 151 -8.68 -28.12 -13.55
C LYS A 151 -9.48 -27.19 -12.65
N LEU A 152 -10.14 -26.19 -13.24
CA LEU A 152 -10.97 -25.21 -12.55
C LEU A 152 -12.40 -25.75 -12.47
N THR A 153 -12.91 -25.98 -11.27
CA THR A 153 -14.30 -26.39 -11.05
C THR A 153 -15.13 -25.12 -10.77
N LEU A 154 -16.20 -24.96 -11.50
CA LEU A 154 -17.11 -23.81 -11.44
C LEU A 154 -18.26 -24.08 -10.46
N SER A 155 -18.87 -23.03 -9.94
CA SER A 155 -20.06 -23.13 -9.10
C SER A 155 -21.35 -23.38 -9.90
N ASP A 156 -21.31 -23.07 -11.18
CA ASP A 156 -22.41 -23.17 -12.16
C ASP A 156 -21.88 -23.73 -13.49
N GLN A 157 -22.79 -24.10 -14.39
CA GLN A 157 -22.42 -24.67 -15.68
C GLN A 157 -22.17 -23.57 -16.71
N LEU A 158 -21.28 -23.87 -17.67
CA LEU A 158 -21.09 -23.04 -18.86
C LEU A 158 -22.41 -22.98 -19.67
N THR A 159 -22.74 -21.81 -20.19
CA THR A 159 -23.94 -21.64 -21.04
C THR A 159 -23.61 -21.73 -22.52
N ARG A 160 -22.31 -21.65 -22.88
CA ARG A 160 -21.82 -21.74 -24.28
C ARG A 160 -20.53 -22.52 -24.38
N ASP A 161 -20.14 -22.80 -25.62
CA ASP A 161 -18.89 -23.49 -25.92
C ASP A 161 -17.72 -22.53 -25.98
N PHE A 162 -16.57 -22.98 -25.47
CA PHE A 162 -15.30 -22.27 -25.52
C PHE A 162 -14.23 -23.13 -26.19
N PRO A 163 -13.67 -22.71 -27.33
CA PRO A 163 -12.65 -23.47 -28.02
C PRO A 163 -11.33 -23.52 -27.22
N LEU A 164 -10.50 -24.50 -27.58
CA LEU A 164 -9.10 -24.55 -27.14
C LEU A 164 -8.43 -23.19 -27.35
N GLY A 165 -7.63 -22.75 -26.38
CA GLY A 165 -6.95 -21.45 -26.45
C GLY A 165 -7.78 -20.26 -25.95
N SER A 166 -9.05 -20.46 -25.57
CA SER A 166 -9.89 -19.41 -24.97
C SER A 166 -9.22 -18.85 -23.73
N PRO A 167 -9.06 -17.50 -23.59
CA PRO A 167 -8.47 -16.89 -22.43
C PRO A 167 -9.38 -17.02 -21.19
N VAL A 168 -8.73 -17.23 -20.04
CA VAL A 168 -9.36 -17.31 -18.73
C VAL A 168 -8.61 -16.40 -17.79
N GLU A 169 -9.31 -15.48 -17.13
CA GLU A 169 -8.69 -14.53 -16.19
C GLU A 169 -9.47 -14.47 -14.88
N ILE A 170 -8.76 -14.23 -13.76
CA ILE A 170 -9.41 -13.87 -12.49
C ILE A 170 -9.84 -12.40 -12.57
N VAL A 171 -11.03 -12.13 -12.03
CA VAL A 171 -11.54 -10.77 -11.84
C VAL A 171 -11.79 -10.53 -10.36
N ASN A 172 -11.02 -9.63 -9.79
CA ASN A 172 -11.17 -9.21 -8.40
C ASN A 172 -12.09 -7.99 -8.33
N ARG A 173 -12.93 -7.92 -7.28
CA ARG A 173 -13.57 -6.68 -6.89
C ARG A 173 -12.64 -5.90 -5.98
N VAL A 174 -12.23 -4.72 -6.40
CA VAL A 174 -11.35 -3.82 -5.67
C VAL A 174 -12.16 -2.63 -5.17
N ARG A 175 -11.99 -2.29 -3.90
CA ARG A 175 -12.67 -1.16 -3.27
C ARG A 175 -11.69 -0.36 -2.43
N TYR A 176 -11.68 0.94 -2.60
CA TYR A 176 -10.96 1.89 -1.75
C TYR A 176 -11.97 2.80 -1.06
N TYR A 177 -11.87 2.93 0.25
CA TYR A 177 -12.78 3.75 1.03
C TYR A 177 -12.13 4.27 2.31
N LEU A 178 -12.66 5.39 2.82
CA LEU A 178 -12.21 5.95 4.09
C LEU A 178 -12.99 5.33 5.26
N SER A 179 -12.26 4.69 6.18
CA SER A 179 -12.81 4.16 7.42
C SER A 179 -12.53 5.12 8.59
N ARG A 180 -13.58 5.56 9.28
CA ARG A 180 -13.51 6.41 10.48
C ARG A 180 -13.90 5.65 11.75
N ARG A 181 -13.71 4.32 11.78
CA ARG A 181 -14.06 3.48 12.94
C ARG A 181 -13.20 3.77 14.17
N ASP A 182 -11.97 4.22 13.96
CA ASP A 182 -11.02 4.57 15.01
C ASP A 182 -10.97 6.09 15.16
N PRO A 183 -11.51 6.65 16.26
CA PRO A 183 -11.49 8.08 16.49
C PRO A 183 -10.05 8.62 16.57
N GLY A 184 -9.72 9.59 15.70
CA GLY A 184 -8.37 10.18 15.64
C GLY A 184 -7.36 9.43 14.76
N ASN A 185 -7.73 8.27 14.19
CA ASN A 185 -6.94 7.53 13.22
C ASN A 185 -7.81 6.99 12.08
N ALA A 186 -8.39 7.88 11.29
CA ALA A 186 -9.08 7.47 10.08
C ALA A 186 -8.10 6.82 9.09
N LYS A 187 -8.55 5.76 8.40
CA LYS A 187 -7.70 4.94 7.56
C LYS A 187 -8.27 4.83 6.14
N LEU A 188 -7.42 5.04 5.16
CA LEU A 188 -7.73 4.63 3.80
C LEU A 188 -7.61 3.11 3.72
N MET A 189 -8.74 2.44 3.47
CA MET A 189 -8.84 0.99 3.37
C MET A 189 -8.75 0.56 1.91
N ARG A 190 -8.04 -0.52 1.67
CA ARG A 190 -8.04 -1.29 0.43
C ARG A 190 -8.70 -2.63 0.69
N GLU A 191 -9.75 -2.93 -0.06
CA GLU A 191 -10.48 -4.19 0.01
C GLU A 191 -10.40 -4.91 -1.34
N VAL A 192 -10.05 -6.18 -1.32
CA VAL A 192 -10.03 -7.04 -2.52
C VAL A 192 -10.79 -8.30 -2.19
N ASP A 193 -11.89 -8.57 -2.92
CA ASP A 193 -12.75 -9.74 -2.73
C ASP A 193 -13.15 -9.93 -1.26
N ALA A 194 -13.59 -8.86 -0.58
CA ALA A 194 -13.97 -8.81 0.84
C ALA A 194 -12.80 -8.91 1.86
N GLY A 195 -11.54 -9.04 1.42
CA GLY A 195 -10.36 -8.91 2.28
C GLY A 195 -9.94 -7.45 2.42
N ALA A 196 -10.21 -6.81 3.56
CA ALA A 196 -9.91 -5.39 3.79
C ALA A 196 -8.64 -5.20 4.63
N ASN A 197 -7.72 -4.35 4.15
CA ASN A 197 -6.49 -3.99 4.83
C ASN A 197 -6.30 -2.46 4.84
N PRO A 198 -5.73 -1.87 5.90
CA PRO A 198 -5.36 -0.47 5.89
C PRO A 198 -4.21 -0.23 4.91
N LEU A 199 -4.32 0.83 4.12
CA LEU A 199 -3.32 1.24 3.14
C LEU A 199 -2.55 2.47 3.60
N VAL A 200 -3.26 3.44 4.18
CA VAL A 200 -2.70 4.67 4.75
C VAL A 200 -3.45 4.99 6.04
N GLU A 201 -2.72 5.35 7.08
CA GLU A 201 -3.29 5.73 8.37
C GLU A 201 -3.25 7.26 8.59
N TYR A 202 -4.00 7.72 9.61
CA TYR A 202 -4.10 9.13 9.99
C TYR A 202 -4.56 10.04 8.84
N VAL A 203 -5.58 9.61 8.11
CA VAL A 203 -6.14 10.33 6.97
C VAL A 203 -7.12 11.39 7.45
N ASP A 204 -6.78 12.66 7.26
CA ASP A 204 -7.64 13.81 7.57
C ASP A 204 -8.63 14.11 6.43
N GLY A 205 -8.15 13.96 5.18
CA GLY A 205 -8.94 14.21 3.97
C GLY A 205 -8.62 13.20 2.88
N PHE A 206 -9.67 12.70 2.23
CA PHE A 206 -9.56 11.79 1.10
C PHE A 206 -10.72 12.03 0.13
N SER A 207 -10.40 12.25 -1.15
CA SER A 207 -11.44 12.37 -2.14
C SER A 207 -10.99 11.98 -3.54
N PHE A 208 -11.96 11.47 -4.31
CA PHE A 208 -11.86 11.27 -5.74
C PHE A 208 -12.68 12.32 -6.47
N SER A 209 -12.12 12.84 -7.58
CA SER A 209 -12.84 13.61 -8.57
C SER A 209 -12.73 12.90 -9.91
N TYR A 210 -13.86 12.64 -10.55
CA TYR A 210 -13.96 11.94 -11.81
C TYR A 210 -14.12 12.96 -12.93
N LEU A 211 -13.21 12.94 -13.90
CA LEU A 211 -13.09 13.98 -14.91
C LEU A 211 -13.13 13.38 -16.33
N THR A 212 -13.70 14.12 -17.24
CA THR A 212 -13.64 13.88 -18.69
C THR A 212 -12.25 14.20 -19.24
N ALA A 213 -12.00 13.95 -20.52
CA ALA A 213 -10.71 14.22 -21.17
C ALA A 213 -10.34 15.73 -21.18
N ASP A 214 -11.33 16.61 -21.17
CA ASP A 214 -11.18 18.07 -21.11
C ASP A 214 -11.18 18.63 -19.68
N GLY A 215 -11.12 17.75 -18.66
CA GLY A 215 -10.96 18.11 -17.25
C GLY A 215 -12.25 18.58 -16.56
N ARG A 216 -13.41 18.41 -17.18
CA ARG A 216 -14.71 18.70 -16.56
C ARG A 216 -15.18 17.52 -15.69
N PRO A 217 -16.05 17.76 -14.70
CA PRO A 217 -16.66 16.67 -13.94
C PRO A 217 -17.41 15.71 -14.87
N ALA A 218 -17.11 14.41 -14.75
CA ALA A 218 -17.82 13.35 -15.46
C ALA A 218 -19.12 13.01 -14.73
N GLY A 219 -20.21 12.96 -15.48
CA GLY A 219 -21.53 12.58 -14.95
C GLY A 219 -21.79 11.07 -15.01
N ARG A 220 -21.05 10.34 -15.84
CA ARG A 220 -21.23 8.90 -16.11
C ARG A 220 -19.88 8.19 -16.14
N ALA A 221 -19.88 6.89 -15.88
CA ALA A 221 -18.66 6.07 -15.83
C ALA A 221 -17.92 6.03 -17.18
N ASP A 222 -18.64 5.99 -18.30
CA ASP A 222 -18.08 5.93 -19.65
C ASP A 222 -17.40 7.26 -20.10
N GLU A 223 -17.73 8.37 -19.44
CA GLU A 223 -17.11 9.67 -19.67
C GLU A 223 -15.78 9.86 -18.94
N ILE A 224 -15.48 9.03 -17.94
CA ILE A 224 -14.30 9.16 -17.10
C ILE A 224 -13.05 8.84 -17.94
N LYS A 225 -12.15 9.81 -18.02
CA LYS A 225 -10.82 9.66 -18.63
C LYS A 225 -9.70 9.94 -17.63
N LEU A 226 -10.01 10.74 -16.61
CA LEU A 226 -9.08 11.11 -15.56
C LEU A 226 -9.74 10.95 -14.19
N ILE A 227 -9.00 10.43 -13.23
CA ILE A 227 -9.36 10.40 -11.82
C ILE A 227 -8.34 11.23 -11.07
N ARG A 228 -8.81 12.28 -10.40
CA ARG A 228 -7.98 13.07 -9.50
C ARG A 228 -8.16 12.56 -8.10
N LEU A 229 -7.05 12.13 -7.50
CA LEU A 229 -6.96 11.71 -6.11
C LEU A 229 -6.46 12.88 -5.27
N HIS A 230 -7.14 13.18 -4.18
CA HIS A 230 -6.66 14.05 -3.11
C HIS A 230 -6.57 13.24 -1.82
N LEU A 231 -5.40 13.26 -1.17
CA LEU A 231 -5.14 12.54 0.08
C LEU A 231 -4.36 13.45 1.03
N GLU A 232 -4.93 13.67 2.21
CA GLU A 232 -4.33 14.46 3.28
C GLU A 232 -4.18 13.60 4.53
N THR A 233 -3.00 13.61 5.13
CA THR A 233 -2.71 12.89 6.37
C THR A 233 -2.15 13.84 7.43
N SER A 234 -2.46 13.56 8.69
CA SER A 234 -2.01 14.35 9.82
C SER A 234 -1.72 13.45 11.03
N ARG A 235 -0.43 13.17 11.25
CA ARG A 235 0.04 12.29 12.34
C ARG A 235 0.60 13.12 13.50
N PRO A 236 0.35 12.75 14.77
CA PRO A 236 0.98 13.40 15.92
C PRO A 236 2.51 13.34 15.82
N ASP A 237 3.19 14.42 16.19
CA ASP A 237 4.66 14.51 16.16
C ASP A 237 5.33 14.02 17.46
N GLY A 238 4.52 13.62 18.46
CA GLY A 238 4.98 13.18 19.77
C GLY A 238 5.30 14.34 20.75
N HIS A 239 5.14 15.60 20.33
CA HIS A 239 5.39 16.80 21.13
C HIS A 239 4.16 17.70 21.28
N GLY A 240 2.97 17.15 21.02
CA GLY A 240 1.69 17.90 21.06
C GLY A 240 1.34 18.61 19.77
N GLY A 241 2.20 18.56 18.74
CA GLY A 241 1.94 19.03 17.39
C GLY A 241 1.48 17.91 16.46
N ARG A 242 1.16 18.29 15.21
CA ARG A 242 0.81 17.34 14.14
C ARG A 242 1.59 17.65 12.87
N ILE A 243 2.06 16.61 12.23
CA ILE A 243 2.74 16.69 10.93
C ILE A 243 1.70 16.39 9.85
N ARG A 244 1.39 17.41 9.04
CA ARG A 244 0.43 17.30 7.94
C ARG A 244 1.16 17.13 6.61
N ARG A 245 0.61 16.26 5.74
CA ARG A 245 1.06 16.05 4.36
C ARG A 245 -0.13 15.90 3.44
N THR A 246 -0.05 16.55 2.30
CA THR A 246 -1.05 16.48 1.25
C THR A 246 -0.43 15.87 -0.01
N HIS A 247 -1.15 14.98 -0.66
CA HIS A 247 -0.79 14.42 -1.94
C HIS A 247 -1.96 14.56 -2.91
N MET A 248 -1.66 15.08 -4.10
CA MET A 248 -2.63 15.18 -5.20
C MET A 248 -2.03 14.47 -6.41
N GLN A 249 -2.82 13.63 -7.07
CA GLN A 249 -2.39 12.93 -8.27
C GLN A 249 -3.54 12.81 -9.25
N GLU A 250 -3.24 13.01 -10.54
CA GLU A 250 -4.16 12.71 -11.63
C GLU A 250 -3.73 11.42 -12.32
N LEU A 251 -4.71 10.58 -12.59
CA LEU A 251 -4.54 9.27 -13.17
C LEU A 251 -5.40 9.16 -14.41
N GLY A 252 -4.77 8.89 -15.57
CA GLY A 252 -5.50 8.48 -16.76
C GLY A 252 -6.04 7.06 -16.54
N VAL A 253 -7.33 6.87 -16.81
CA VAL A 253 -7.97 5.56 -16.81
C VAL A 253 -8.02 5.07 -18.26
N ARG A 254 -7.73 3.78 -18.48
CA ARG A 254 -7.99 3.16 -19.78
C ARG A 254 -9.47 3.37 -20.12
N ALA A 255 -9.75 3.57 -21.42
CA ALA A 255 -11.13 3.70 -21.87
C ALA A 255 -11.94 2.53 -21.31
N LEU A 256 -12.87 2.89 -20.44
CA LEU A 256 -13.77 1.98 -19.74
C LEU A 256 -14.83 1.50 -20.70
#